data_0c36a23856c8777c43fadfd7f968b4d7
#
_entry.id   0c36a23856c8777c43fadfd7f968b4d7
#
_cell.length_a   1.000
_cell.length_b   1.000
_cell.length_c   1.000
_cell.angle_alpha   90.00
_cell.angle_beta   90.00
_cell.angle_gamma   90.00
#
_symmetry.space_group_name_H-M   'P 1'
#
loop_
_entity.id
_entity.type
_entity.pdbx_description
1 polymer ?
#
loop_
_entity_poly.entity_id
_entity_poly.type
_entity_poly.pdbx_seq_one_letter_code
_entity_poly.pdbx_strand_id
1 'polypeptide(L)'
;NFNNHCTACQLCVSVCPNQVLRPSAAIDTLMMPQMSFERGWCRPECTLCSEVCPTGAICKVDRVTKSSIQIGLAVVNLDNCIVNTDNVSCGNCARHCPAKAIRMVRRDSSDEKSLKIPAVNENRCIGCGACENVCPARPLTAIHVEGYETHKIK
;
A
#
# COMPACT_ATOMS: atom_id res chain seq x y z
N ASN A 1 18.66 -1.10 -11.07
CA ASN A 1 17.56 -2.03 -11.31
C ASN A 1 17.54 -3.07 -10.17
N PHE A 2 16.43 -3.15 -9.42
CA PHE A 2 16.27 -4.03 -8.26
C PHE A 2 16.60 -5.50 -8.58
N ASN A 3 16.05 -6.03 -9.67
CA ASN A 3 16.20 -7.42 -10.07
C ASN A 3 17.66 -7.83 -10.31
N ASN A 4 18.51 -6.91 -10.76
CA ASN A 4 19.92 -7.20 -11.04
C ASN A 4 20.79 -7.26 -9.76
N HIS A 5 20.31 -6.71 -8.66
CA HIS A 5 21.05 -6.65 -7.39
C HIS A 5 20.47 -7.60 -6.34
N CYS A 6 19.21 -8.01 -6.49
CA CYS A 6 18.56 -8.89 -5.52
C CYS A 6 19.05 -10.33 -5.65
N THR A 7 19.58 -10.87 -4.57
CA THR A 7 20.05 -12.28 -4.48
C THR A 7 19.00 -13.21 -3.89
N ALA A 8 17.76 -12.76 -3.72
CA ALA A 8 16.66 -13.53 -3.13
C ALA A 8 16.98 -14.15 -1.74
N CYS A 9 17.85 -13.52 -0.96
CA CYS A 9 18.36 -14.05 0.33
C CYS A 9 17.32 -14.06 1.46
N GLN A 10 16.13 -13.50 1.27
CA GLN A 10 15.01 -13.47 2.22
C GLN A 10 15.21 -12.68 3.52
N LEU A 11 16.34 -12.02 3.74
CA LEU A 11 16.57 -11.23 4.96
C LEU A 11 15.54 -10.12 5.16
N CYS A 12 15.18 -9.41 4.09
CA CYS A 12 14.17 -8.35 4.15
C CYS A 12 12.76 -8.90 4.47
N VAL A 13 12.46 -10.13 4.04
CA VAL A 13 11.19 -10.82 4.36
C VAL A 13 11.16 -11.19 5.83
N SER A 14 12.25 -11.77 6.36
CA SER A 14 12.33 -12.24 7.75
C SER A 14 12.23 -11.13 8.78
N VAL A 15 12.76 -9.92 8.49
CA VAL A 15 12.73 -8.79 9.42
C VAL A 15 11.49 -7.91 9.30
N CYS A 16 10.60 -8.18 8.34
CA CYS A 16 9.41 -7.36 8.15
C CYS A 16 8.38 -7.57 9.26
N PRO A 17 8.19 -6.61 10.19
CA PRO A 17 7.34 -6.83 11.37
C PRO A 17 5.86 -6.97 11.01
N ASN A 18 5.44 -6.40 9.91
CA ASN A 18 4.06 -6.46 9.43
C ASN A 18 3.84 -7.51 8.33
N GLN A 19 4.85 -8.33 8.03
CA GLN A 19 4.78 -9.40 7.03
C GLN A 19 4.29 -8.94 5.65
N VAL A 20 4.66 -7.72 5.28
CA VAL A 20 4.30 -7.11 3.98
C VAL A 20 5.15 -7.68 2.85
N LEU A 21 6.43 -8.00 3.14
CA LEU A 21 7.32 -8.61 2.16
C LEU A 21 7.14 -10.12 2.18
N ARG A 22 6.97 -10.71 1.00
CA ARG A 22 6.82 -12.15 0.80
C ARG A 22 7.66 -12.61 -0.38
N PRO A 23 8.13 -13.87 -0.42
CA PRO A 23 8.78 -14.41 -1.60
C PRO A 23 7.81 -14.45 -2.77
N SER A 24 8.26 -14.02 -3.94
CA SER A 24 7.50 -14.15 -5.18
C SER A 24 7.48 -15.60 -5.64
N ALA A 25 6.34 -16.03 -6.17
CA ALA A 25 6.16 -17.32 -6.82
C ALA A 25 6.26 -17.24 -8.35
N ALA A 26 6.39 -16.03 -8.91
CA ALA A 26 6.52 -15.84 -10.36
C ALA A 26 7.91 -16.33 -10.83
N ILE A 27 7.96 -16.97 -11.99
CA ILE A 27 9.17 -17.67 -12.50
C ILE A 27 10.33 -16.67 -12.70
N ASP A 28 10.04 -15.51 -13.24
CA ASP A 28 11.01 -14.44 -13.55
C ASP A 28 11.56 -13.73 -12.31
N THR A 29 10.81 -13.76 -11.20
CA THR A 29 11.17 -13.11 -9.92
C THR A 29 11.14 -14.09 -8.75
N LEU A 30 11.35 -15.38 -9.04
CA LEU A 30 11.22 -16.44 -8.05
C LEU A 30 12.03 -16.16 -6.79
N MET A 31 11.37 -16.24 -5.64
CA MET A 31 11.93 -15.98 -4.30
C MET A 31 12.36 -14.51 -4.06
N MET A 32 12.28 -13.61 -5.04
CA MET A 32 12.50 -12.19 -4.78
C MET A 32 11.38 -11.61 -3.91
N PRO A 33 11.67 -10.62 -3.05
CA PRO A 33 10.63 -10.03 -2.21
C PRO A 33 9.63 -9.24 -3.03
N GLN A 34 8.37 -9.56 -2.87
CA GLN A 34 7.23 -8.78 -3.37
C GLN A 34 6.39 -8.26 -2.22
N MET A 35 5.68 -7.15 -2.43
CA MET A 35 4.78 -6.60 -1.43
C MET A 35 3.39 -7.25 -1.53
N SER A 36 2.84 -7.61 -0.36
CA SER A 36 1.46 -8.09 -0.20
C SER A 36 0.87 -7.47 1.05
N PHE A 37 -0.31 -6.90 0.92
CA PHE A 37 -0.98 -6.20 2.03
C PHE A 37 -2.06 -7.03 2.72
N GLU A 38 -2.10 -8.33 2.48
CA GLU A 38 -3.08 -9.22 3.11
C GLU A 38 -2.92 -9.34 4.63
N ARG A 39 -1.67 -9.36 5.13
CA ARG A 39 -1.38 -9.55 6.56
C ARG A 39 -1.09 -8.28 7.32
N GLY A 40 -0.79 -7.19 6.61
CA GLY A 40 -0.43 -5.92 7.21
C GLY A 40 -0.08 -4.88 6.16
N TRP A 41 0.49 -3.77 6.60
CA TRP A 41 0.89 -2.67 5.72
C TRP A 41 2.28 -2.14 6.09
N CYS A 42 2.94 -1.47 5.15
CA CYS A 42 4.25 -0.89 5.34
C CYS A 42 4.16 0.38 6.22
N ARG A 43 4.80 0.37 7.40
CA ARG A 43 4.85 1.55 8.27
C ARG A 43 5.70 2.65 7.65
N PRO A 44 5.25 3.92 7.71
CA PRO A 44 5.97 5.05 7.10
C PRO A 44 7.41 5.21 7.62
N GLU A 45 7.63 4.97 8.90
CA GLU A 45 8.92 5.14 9.57
C GLU A 45 9.77 3.86 9.66
N CYS A 46 9.31 2.74 9.09
CA CYS A 46 10.03 1.46 9.16
C CYS A 46 11.08 1.35 8.06
N THR A 47 12.34 1.11 8.43
CA THR A 47 13.51 1.03 7.54
C THR A 47 14.18 -0.33 7.54
N LEU A 48 13.71 -1.29 8.34
CA LEU A 48 14.37 -2.58 8.62
C LEU A 48 14.79 -3.35 7.36
N CYS A 49 13.92 -3.43 6.36
CA CYS A 49 14.24 -4.15 5.11
C CYS A 49 15.43 -3.53 4.35
N SER A 50 15.60 -2.21 4.43
CA SER A 50 16.73 -1.51 3.80
C SER A 50 18.03 -1.62 4.61
N GLU A 51 17.92 -1.80 5.93
CA GLU A 51 19.07 -1.94 6.83
C GLU A 51 19.75 -3.29 6.67
N VAL A 52 18.99 -4.36 6.39
CA VAL A 52 19.50 -5.72 6.30
C VAL A 52 19.86 -6.18 4.89
N CYS A 53 19.58 -5.37 3.86
CA CYS A 53 19.85 -5.77 2.49
C CYS A 53 21.37 -5.76 2.20
N PRO A 54 22.01 -6.93 2.01
CA PRO A 54 23.48 -6.99 1.88
C PRO A 54 23.97 -6.46 0.54
N THR A 55 23.14 -6.51 -0.49
CA THR A 55 23.50 -6.10 -1.85
C THR A 55 23.08 -4.66 -2.18
N GLY A 56 22.33 -4.01 -1.28
CA GLY A 56 21.76 -2.69 -1.54
C GLY A 56 20.64 -2.68 -2.58
N ALA A 57 20.11 -3.84 -2.98
CA ALA A 57 18.93 -3.91 -3.88
C ALA A 57 17.75 -3.12 -3.29
N ILE A 58 17.55 -3.19 -1.97
CA ILE A 58 16.71 -2.23 -1.24
C ILE A 58 17.64 -1.15 -0.71
N CYS A 59 17.62 0.02 -1.35
CA CYS A 59 18.47 1.15 -0.98
C CYS A 59 18.26 1.55 0.49
N LYS A 60 19.35 1.74 1.21
CA LYS A 60 19.31 2.17 2.61
C LYS A 60 18.74 3.59 2.70
N VAL A 61 17.75 3.76 3.54
CA VAL A 61 17.07 5.05 3.77
C VAL A 61 16.95 5.32 5.27
N ASP A 62 16.98 6.58 5.66
CA ASP A 62 16.66 6.99 7.02
C ASP A 62 15.13 7.11 7.21
N ARG A 63 14.70 7.22 8.48
CA ARG A 63 13.27 7.26 8.82
C ARG A 63 12.55 8.50 8.28
N VAL A 64 13.24 9.63 8.21
CA VAL A 64 12.66 10.90 7.73
C VAL A 64 12.41 10.77 6.23
N THR A 65 13.43 10.38 5.48
CA THR A 65 13.35 10.14 4.03
C THR A 65 12.32 9.06 3.71
N LYS A 66 12.27 7.97 4.52
CA LYS A 66 11.29 6.90 4.31
C LYS A 66 9.85 7.38 4.35
N SER A 67 9.50 8.31 5.23
CA SER A 67 8.15 8.88 5.32
C SER A 67 7.74 9.72 4.09
N SER A 68 8.72 10.21 3.34
CA SER A 68 8.54 10.99 2.11
C SER A 68 8.58 10.12 0.84
N ILE A 69 8.97 8.85 0.94
CA ILE A 69 9.02 7.96 -0.22
C ILE A 69 7.63 7.46 -0.58
N GLN A 70 7.26 7.67 -1.83
CA GLN A 70 6.07 7.10 -2.44
C GLN A 70 6.45 5.80 -3.16
N ILE A 71 6.03 4.65 -2.61
CA ILE A 71 6.33 3.32 -3.16
C ILE A 71 5.27 2.83 -4.14
N GLY A 72 4.12 3.49 -4.17
CA GLY A 72 2.99 3.18 -5.04
C GLY A 72 1.84 4.16 -4.81
N LEU A 73 0.72 3.89 -5.46
CA LEU A 73 -0.49 4.68 -5.37
C LEU A 73 -1.68 3.80 -5.04
N ALA A 74 -2.53 4.24 -4.13
CA ALA A 74 -3.81 3.57 -3.86
C ALA A 74 -4.83 3.92 -4.95
N VAL A 75 -5.38 2.88 -5.58
CA VAL A 75 -6.41 2.96 -6.62
C VAL A 75 -7.72 2.43 -6.06
N VAL A 76 -8.81 3.14 -6.33
CA VAL A 76 -10.16 2.78 -5.85
C VAL A 76 -10.98 2.22 -7.00
N ASN A 77 -11.51 1.02 -6.83
CA ASN A 77 -12.57 0.47 -7.67
C ASN A 77 -13.89 0.56 -6.92
N LEU A 78 -14.74 1.50 -7.32
CA LEU A 78 -16.04 1.73 -6.69
C LEU A 78 -17.03 0.57 -6.92
N ASP A 79 -16.87 -0.21 -7.99
CA ASP A 79 -17.74 -1.35 -8.27
C ASP A 79 -17.62 -2.45 -7.22
N ASN A 80 -16.48 -2.53 -6.54
CA ASN A 80 -16.24 -3.46 -5.44
C ASN A 80 -16.49 -2.83 -4.05
N CYS A 81 -16.75 -1.52 -3.99
CA CYS A 81 -16.88 -0.82 -2.71
C CYS A 81 -18.23 -1.12 -2.06
N ILE A 82 -18.25 -1.63 -0.82
CA ILE A 82 -19.48 -1.95 -0.09
C ILE A 82 -20.41 -0.75 0.11
N VAL A 83 -19.90 0.46 0.04
CA VAL A 83 -20.72 1.69 0.03
C VAL A 83 -21.57 1.73 -1.22
N ASN A 84 -21.05 1.23 -2.34
CA ASN A 84 -21.71 1.25 -3.64
C ASN A 84 -22.53 -0.03 -3.90
N THR A 85 -21.98 -1.19 -3.52
CA THR A 85 -22.63 -2.49 -3.75
C THR A 85 -23.75 -2.77 -2.76
N ASP A 86 -23.53 -2.48 -1.47
CA ASP A 86 -24.42 -2.90 -0.37
C ASP A 86 -25.16 -1.70 0.25
N ASN A 87 -24.90 -0.46 -0.23
CA ASN A 87 -25.41 0.79 0.32
C ASN A 87 -25.20 0.95 1.84
N VAL A 88 -24.05 0.49 2.36
CA VAL A 88 -23.67 0.61 3.77
C VAL A 88 -22.61 1.68 3.95
N SER A 89 -22.71 2.46 5.03
CA SER A 89 -21.69 3.45 5.37
C SER A 89 -20.38 2.76 5.75
N CYS A 90 -19.28 3.18 5.13
CA CYS A 90 -17.94 2.72 5.44
C CYS A 90 -16.99 3.93 5.57
N GLY A 91 -15.71 3.71 5.65
CA GLY A 91 -14.66 4.74 5.76
C GLY A 91 -13.38 4.18 6.36
N ASN A 92 -13.25 2.84 6.38
CA ASN A 92 -12.09 2.16 6.95
C ASN A 92 -10.78 2.63 6.29
N CYS A 93 -10.76 2.72 4.96
CA CYS A 93 -9.58 3.16 4.21
C CYS A 93 -9.13 4.57 4.61
N ALA A 94 -10.06 5.51 4.82
CA ALA A 94 -9.73 6.87 5.23
C ALA A 94 -9.26 6.95 6.68
N ARG A 95 -9.94 6.23 7.61
CA ARG A 95 -9.59 6.21 9.04
C ARG A 95 -8.20 5.64 9.31
N HIS A 96 -7.78 4.63 8.56
CA HIS A 96 -6.51 3.94 8.74
C HIS A 96 -5.38 4.47 7.86
N CYS A 97 -5.61 5.51 7.07
CA CYS A 97 -4.58 6.08 6.20
C CYS A 97 -3.56 6.90 7.02
N PRO A 98 -2.31 6.45 7.20
CA PRO A 98 -1.31 7.17 8.00
C PRO A 98 -0.90 8.49 7.36
N ALA A 99 -0.92 8.57 6.03
CA ALA A 99 -0.62 9.78 5.26
C ALA A 99 -1.82 10.74 5.15
N LYS A 100 -3.01 10.36 5.68
CA LYS A 100 -4.26 11.12 5.52
C LYS A 100 -4.53 11.51 4.05
N ALA A 101 -4.18 10.60 3.15
CA ALA A 101 -4.33 10.79 1.71
C ALA A 101 -5.74 10.49 1.21
N ILE A 102 -6.60 9.87 2.02
CA ILE A 102 -7.94 9.46 1.61
C ILE A 102 -8.96 10.33 2.33
N ARG A 103 -9.84 10.96 1.55
CA ARG A 103 -10.98 11.73 2.04
C ARG A 103 -12.27 11.03 1.66
N MET A 104 -13.28 11.12 2.52
CA MET A 104 -14.62 10.63 2.22
C MET A 104 -15.42 11.78 1.62
N VAL A 105 -15.79 11.63 0.34
CA VAL A 105 -16.61 12.59 -0.41
C VAL A 105 -18.00 12.03 -0.62
N ARG A 106 -19.02 12.89 -0.78
CA ARG A 106 -20.39 12.43 -1.08
C ARG A 106 -20.41 11.71 -2.42
N ARG A 107 -21.12 10.58 -2.50
CA ARG A 107 -21.36 9.85 -3.75
C ARG A 107 -22.20 10.68 -4.72
N ASP A 108 -23.25 11.33 -4.19
CA ASP A 108 -24.04 12.32 -4.89
C ASP A 108 -23.87 13.68 -4.21
N SER A 109 -23.33 14.64 -4.94
CA SER A 109 -23.08 16.00 -4.44
C SER A 109 -24.36 16.80 -4.19
N SER A 110 -25.45 16.45 -4.85
CA SER A 110 -26.77 17.12 -4.73
C SER A 110 -27.59 16.63 -3.53
N ASP A 111 -27.29 15.43 -2.99
CA ASP A 111 -27.97 14.86 -1.84
C ASP A 111 -27.13 14.96 -0.57
N GLU A 112 -27.59 15.75 0.39
CA GLU A 112 -26.90 15.92 1.69
C GLU A 112 -26.82 14.63 2.51
N LYS A 113 -27.74 13.69 2.31
CA LYS A 113 -27.80 12.41 3.00
C LYS A 113 -27.07 11.30 2.24
N SER A 114 -26.49 11.62 1.07
CA SER A 114 -25.76 10.64 0.27
C SER A 114 -24.63 10.00 1.03
N LEU A 115 -24.45 8.69 0.83
CA LEU A 115 -23.32 7.94 1.36
C LEU A 115 -22.00 8.51 0.82
N LYS A 116 -20.94 8.37 1.62
CA LYS A 116 -19.62 8.89 1.28
C LYS A 116 -18.73 7.79 0.74
N ILE A 117 -18.08 8.08 -0.39
CA ILE A 117 -17.10 7.22 -1.07
C ILE A 117 -15.67 7.75 -0.86
N PRO A 118 -14.65 6.90 -0.93
CA PRO A 118 -13.26 7.33 -0.79
C PRO A 118 -12.76 8.05 -2.05
N ALA A 119 -12.08 9.17 -1.85
CA ALA A 119 -11.29 9.88 -2.86
C ALA A 119 -9.83 9.95 -2.41
N VAL A 120 -8.91 9.50 -3.25
CA VAL A 120 -7.47 9.44 -2.95
C VAL A 120 -6.79 10.71 -3.45
N ASN A 121 -6.00 11.33 -2.58
CA ASN A 121 -5.08 12.40 -2.97
C ASN A 121 -3.72 11.76 -3.31
N GLU A 122 -3.41 11.71 -4.59
CA GLU A 122 -2.19 11.09 -5.12
C GLU A 122 -0.91 11.74 -4.57
N ASN A 123 -0.93 13.06 -4.39
CA ASN A 123 0.22 13.80 -3.85
C ASN A 123 0.52 13.47 -2.38
N ARG A 124 -0.43 12.96 -1.62
CA ARG A 124 -0.26 12.58 -0.22
C ARG A 124 -0.11 11.06 -0.03
N CYS A 125 -0.58 10.26 -0.96
CA CYS A 125 -0.49 8.81 -0.88
C CYS A 125 0.98 8.37 -0.94
N ILE A 126 1.40 7.50 -0.02
CA ILE A 126 2.73 6.89 0.01
C ILE A 126 2.74 5.43 -0.45
N GLY A 127 1.59 4.86 -0.80
CA GLY A 127 1.48 3.48 -1.26
C GLY A 127 1.69 2.41 -0.18
N CYS A 128 1.45 2.74 1.09
CA CYS A 128 1.77 1.85 2.23
C CYS A 128 0.87 0.61 2.37
N GLY A 129 -0.27 0.55 1.67
CA GLY A 129 -1.20 -0.58 1.69
C GLY A 129 -2.14 -0.65 2.89
N ALA A 130 -2.14 0.33 3.81
CA ALA A 130 -3.04 0.28 4.97
C ALA A 130 -4.52 0.26 4.56
N CYS A 131 -4.90 1.03 3.55
CA CYS A 131 -6.26 1.09 3.01
C CYS A 131 -6.71 -0.24 2.39
N GLU A 132 -5.81 -0.94 1.70
CA GLU A 132 -6.05 -2.25 1.10
C GLU A 132 -6.23 -3.32 2.18
N ASN A 133 -5.33 -3.36 3.16
CA ASN A 133 -5.37 -4.31 4.25
C ASN A 133 -6.69 -4.27 5.05
N VAL A 134 -7.19 -3.05 5.36
CA VAL A 134 -8.41 -2.87 6.17
C VAL A 134 -9.72 -2.87 5.35
N CYS A 135 -9.63 -3.00 4.04
CA CYS A 135 -10.81 -3.02 3.18
C CYS A 135 -11.66 -4.27 3.46
N PRO A 136 -12.95 -4.14 3.77
CA PRO A 136 -13.81 -5.29 4.04
C PRO A 136 -14.34 -5.98 2.77
N ALA A 137 -14.23 -5.35 1.61
CA ALA A 137 -14.72 -5.92 0.34
C ALA A 137 -14.00 -7.24 0.01
N ARG A 138 -14.76 -8.25 -0.39
CA ARG A 138 -14.27 -9.59 -0.78
C ARG A 138 -15.09 -10.10 -1.99
N PRO A 139 -14.53 -10.92 -2.88
CA PRO A 139 -13.17 -11.51 -2.84
C PRO A 139 -12.06 -10.52 -3.17
N LEU A 140 -12.36 -9.44 -3.91
CA LEU A 140 -11.40 -8.40 -4.28
C LEU A 140 -11.63 -7.16 -3.41
N THR A 141 -10.53 -6.58 -2.94
CA THR A 141 -10.59 -5.31 -2.23
C THR A 141 -11.04 -4.18 -3.15
N ALA A 142 -11.85 -3.26 -2.62
CA ALA A 142 -12.31 -2.08 -3.37
C ALA A 142 -11.23 -1.01 -3.53
N ILE A 143 -10.16 -1.11 -2.77
CA ILE A 143 -8.99 -0.24 -2.84
C ILE A 143 -7.74 -1.11 -2.74
N HIS A 144 -6.81 -0.93 -3.67
CA HIS A 144 -5.55 -1.66 -3.73
C HIS A 144 -4.42 -0.70 -4.06
N VAL A 145 -3.18 -1.14 -3.86
CA VAL A 145 -2.00 -0.34 -4.16
C VAL A 145 -1.33 -0.85 -5.42
N GLU A 146 -1.18 0.05 -6.39
CA GLU A 146 -0.32 -0.16 -7.55
C GLU A 146 1.10 0.32 -7.23
N GLY A 147 2.07 -0.59 -7.28
CA GLY A 147 3.47 -0.28 -7.03
C GLY A 147 4.11 0.50 -8.18
N TYR A 148 5.03 1.41 -7.86
CA TYR A 148 5.85 2.06 -8.87
C TYR A 148 7.11 1.24 -9.15
N GLU A 149 7.52 1.15 -10.42
CA GLU A 149 8.81 0.56 -10.80
C GLU A 149 9.99 1.32 -10.18
N THR A 150 9.87 2.64 -10.07
CA THR A 150 10.83 3.49 -9.39
C THR A 150 10.11 4.31 -8.33
N HIS A 151 10.56 4.20 -7.08
CA HIS A 151 9.99 4.96 -5.97
C HIS A 151 10.26 6.47 -6.14
N LYS A 152 9.28 7.29 -5.78
CA LYS A 152 9.36 8.75 -5.87
C LYS A 152 9.61 9.34 -4.49
N ILE A 153 10.46 10.35 -4.40
CA ILE A 153 10.64 11.19 -3.20
C ILE A 153 9.75 12.41 -3.35
N LYS A 154 8.97 12.73 -2.33
CA LYS A 154 8.10 13.92 -2.27
C LYS A 154 8.79 15.09 -1.61
#